data_170f80b4abd2080be6d75e6ef0bb1dcc
#
_entry.id   170f80b4abd2080be6d75e6ef0bb1dcc
#
_cell.length_a   1.000
_cell.length_b   1.000
_cell.length_c   1.000
_cell.angle_alpha   90.00
_cell.angle_beta   90.00
_cell.angle_gamma   90.00
#
_symmetry.space_group_name_H-M   'P 1'
#
loop_
_entity.id
_entity.type
_entity.pdbx_description
1 polymer ?
#
loop_
_entity_poly.entity_id
_entity_poly.type
_entity_poly.pdbx_seq_one_letter_code
_entity_poly.pdbx_strand_id
1 'polypeptide(L)'
;MGFQMPDKSQAVHRFLVMLGLVVAGEAVFALPFHVARFFRPTVLEVFALTNTELGAAQGIYGILAMIAYFPGGPLADRFSARKLLAFSLWMTAAGGLYMATFPGYRGALFLWGFFGVSTILLFWAALIRATRDWGGNDQQGRAYGLLDGGRGLLAAVLASIAVVVFGFFFPEDYSSATFEEKKEALRVVIYGYAAATALAGLFVWFVISDRHPKREEGLADREPQTGTVWVHFVRVMRIPAVWLQALIVVCAYVGYKGFDNYSLYAVEGYGMNEVDAARLVAIGAWMRPVAALGAGFLGDRFTISRMTLMAFVLLLISDLFFALTTPLPGIVWVLFCNMLLGASAIFGLRGLYFALFQEAKVPVAVTGTAVGLVSVLGFTPDIFVAYIGGVLLDRSPGLAGHQHFFLFLAAFAALGVIASYTIMRMLHKKV
;
A
#
# COMPACT_ATOMS: atom_id res chain seq x y z
N MET A 1 -31.22 31.17 -2.73
CA MET A 1 -30.58 30.08 -3.48
C MET A 1 -31.14 28.78 -2.97
N GLY A 2 -32.07 28.15 -3.71
CA GLY A 2 -32.72 26.90 -3.31
C GLY A 2 -31.73 25.75 -3.40
N PHE A 3 -31.50 25.06 -2.30
CA PHE A 3 -30.82 23.78 -2.24
C PHE A 3 -31.71 22.75 -2.96
N GLN A 4 -31.50 22.52 -4.25
CA GLN A 4 -32.08 21.36 -4.92
C GLN A 4 -31.38 20.13 -4.34
N MET A 5 -32.12 19.34 -3.57
CA MET A 5 -31.63 18.01 -3.16
C MET A 5 -31.35 17.20 -4.42
N PRO A 6 -30.15 16.56 -4.52
CA PRO A 6 -29.85 15.73 -5.68
C PRO A 6 -30.92 14.64 -5.80
N ASP A 7 -31.38 14.39 -7.02
CA ASP A 7 -32.28 13.29 -7.34
C ASP A 7 -31.74 12.00 -6.71
N LYS A 8 -32.61 11.26 -6.02
CA LYS A 8 -32.23 10.01 -5.33
C LYS A 8 -31.47 9.05 -6.26
N SER A 9 -31.82 9.01 -7.52
CA SER A 9 -31.13 8.24 -8.56
C SER A 9 -29.67 8.68 -8.76
N GLN A 10 -29.40 10.00 -8.79
CA GLN A 10 -28.05 10.54 -8.92
C GLN A 10 -27.19 10.28 -7.68
N ALA A 11 -27.78 10.37 -6.48
CA ALA A 11 -27.08 10.08 -5.23
C ALA A 11 -26.67 8.61 -5.13
N VAL A 12 -27.54 7.68 -5.50
CA VAL A 12 -27.24 6.24 -5.57
C VAL A 12 -26.16 5.95 -6.61
N HIS A 13 -26.24 6.54 -7.79
CA HIS A 13 -25.21 6.36 -8.82
C HIS A 13 -23.84 6.86 -8.35
N ARG A 14 -23.76 8.05 -7.74
CA ARG A 14 -22.52 8.58 -7.17
C ARG A 14 -21.93 7.66 -6.08
N PHE A 15 -22.77 7.11 -5.22
CA PHE A 15 -22.35 6.14 -4.21
C PHE A 15 -21.77 4.87 -4.85
N LEU A 16 -22.47 4.29 -5.84
CA LEU A 16 -22.01 3.08 -6.54
C LEU A 16 -20.67 3.32 -7.27
N VAL A 17 -20.49 4.48 -7.89
CA VAL A 17 -19.20 4.84 -8.53
C VAL A 17 -18.08 4.87 -7.51
N MET A 18 -18.25 5.54 -6.35
CA MET A 18 -17.23 5.58 -5.31
C MET A 18 -16.96 4.17 -4.75
N LEU A 19 -18.00 3.38 -4.51
CA LEU A 19 -17.86 2.00 -4.08
C LEU A 19 -17.08 1.18 -5.10
N GLY A 20 -17.36 1.36 -6.40
CA GLY A 20 -16.61 0.71 -7.49
C GLY A 20 -15.13 1.10 -7.49
N LEU A 21 -14.80 2.37 -7.27
CA LEU A 21 -13.42 2.84 -7.17
C LEU A 21 -12.70 2.28 -5.94
N VAL A 22 -13.38 2.20 -4.79
CA VAL A 22 -12.84 1.60 -3.56
C VAL A 22 -12.56 0.11 -3.76
N VAL A 23 -13.56 -0.63 -4.28
CA VAL A 23 -13.44 -2.09 -4.52
C VAL A 23 -12.34 -2.38 -5.52
N ALA A 24 -12.32 -1.68 -6.64
CA ALA A 24 -11.26 -1.82 -7.64
C ALA A 24 -9.88 -1.47 -7.06
N GLY A 25 -9.81 -0.33 -6.35
CA GLY A 25 -8.56 0.20 -5.81
C GLY A 25 -7.88 -0.70 -4.78
N GLU A 26 -8.62 -1.60 -4.12
CA GLU A 26 -8.03 -2.59 -3.21
C GLU A 26 -7.88 -3.97 -3.86
N ALA A 27 -8.88 -4.43 -4.62
CA ALA A 27 -8.84 -5.75 -5.25
C ALA A 27 -7.64 -5.93 -6.19
N VAL A 28 -7.22 -4.89 -6.91
CA VAL A 28 -6.07 -4.94 -7.83
C VAL A 28 -4.76 -5.28 -7.11
N PHE A 29 -4.64 -4.93 -5.83
CA PHE A 29 -3.44 -5.17 -5.01
C PHE A 29 -3.52 -6.45 -4.15
N ALA A 30 -4.67 -7.14 -4.13
CA ALA A 30 -4.86 -8.32 -3.30
C ALA A 30 -3.91 -9.46 -3.69
N LEU A 31 -3.83 -9.82 -4.96
CA LEU A 31 -2.96 -10.90 -5.44
C LEU A 31 -1.46 -10.60 -5.23
N PRO A 32 -0.91 -9.44 -5.69
CA PRO A 32 0.52 -9.19 -5.56
C PRO A 32 1.01 -9.00 -4.12
N PHE A 33 0.14 -8.54 -3.21
CA PHE A 33 0.58 -8.16 -1.87
C PHE A 33 -0.08 -8.95 -0.73
N HIS A 34 -1.41 -9.17 -0.75
CA HIS A 34 -2.07 -9.81 0.39
C HIS A 34 -1.66 -11.27 0.54
N VAL A 35 -1.52 -12.02 -0.56
CA VAL A 35 -1.10 -13.42 -0.53
C VAL A 35 0.26 -13.56 0.18
N ALA A 36 1.24 -12.77 -0.25
CA ALA A 36 2.59 -12.82 0.35
C ALA A 36 2.68 -12.18 1.74
N ARG A 37 1.76 -11.29 2.10
CA ARG A 37 1.74 -10.63 3.42
C ARG A 37 1.15 -11.52 4.51
N PHE A 38 -0.03 -12.07 4.24
CA PHE A 38 -0.77 -12.83 5.26
C PHE A 38 -0.32 -14.28 5.34
N PHE A 39 0.08 -14.87 4.23
CA PHE A 39 0.41 -16.30 4.13
C PHE A 39 1.88 -16.54 3.75
N ARG A 40 2.79 -15.63 4.17
CA ARG A 40 4.21 -15.68 3.76
C ARG A 40 4.89 -17.02 4.04
N PRO A 41 4.76 -17.65 5.23
CA PRO A 41 5.38 -18.96 5.47
C PRO A 41 4.94 -20.00 4.45
N THR A 42 3.63 -20.12 4.22
CA THR A 42 3.06 -21.06 3.25
C THR A 42 3.44 -20.71 1.81
N VAL A 43 3.53 -19.41 1.45
CA VAL A 43 4.01 -18.98 0.12
C VAL A 43 5.44 -19.46 -0.11
N LEU A 44 6.35 -19.26 0.83
CA LEU A 44 7.73 -19.69 0.71
C LEU A 44 7.83 -21.22 0.53
N GLU A 45 7.08 -21.98 1.35
CA GLU A 45 7.05 -23.44 1.30
C GLU A 45 6.45 -23.97 -0.02
N VAL A 46 5.28 -23.50 -0.42
CA VAL A 46 4.53 -24.03 -1.57
C VAL A 46 5.14 -23.63 -2.91
N PHE A 47 5.68 -22.41 -3.01
CA PHE A 47 6.39 -21.96 -4.22
C PHE A 47 7.84 -22.45 -4.25
N ALA A 48 8.32 -23.10 -3.18
CA ALA A 48 9.71 -23.50 -2.99
C ALA A 48 10.68 -22.34 -3.22
N LEU A 49 10.40 -21.18 -2.60
CA LEU A 49 11.19 -19.97 -2.70
C LEU A 49 11.91 -19.68 -1.39
N THR A 50 13.14 -19.17 -1.48
CA THR A 50 13.82 -18.52 -0.36
C THR A 50 13.21 -17.12 -0.11
N ASN A 51 13.50 -16.53 1.04
CA ASN A 51 13.09 -15.16 1.32
C ASN A 51 13.71 -14.16 0.34
N THR A 52 14.97 -14.38 -0.06
CA THR A 52 15.67 -13.59 -1.06
C THR A 52 14.99 -13.67 -2.43
N GLU A 53 14.60 -14.85 -2.86
CA GLU A 53 13.95 -15.07 -4.16
C GLU A 53 12.56 -14.43 -4.21
N LEU A 54 11.75 -14.57 -3.15
CA LEU A 54 10.47 -13.88 -3.04
C LEU A 54 10.69 -12.35 -3.00
N GLY A 55 11.67 -11.88 -2.25
CA GLY A 55 12.04 -10.47 -2.18
C GLY A 55 12.50 -9.91 -3.53
N ALA A 56 13.25 -10.69 -4.31
CA ALA A 56 13.66 -10.32 -5.67
C ALA A 56 12.46 -10.22 -6.62
N ALA A 57 11.51 -11.16 -6.55
CA ALA A 57 10.28 -11.10 -7.32
C ALA A 57 9.46 -9.84 -6.99
N GLN A 58 9.28 -9.52 -5.70
CA GLN A 58 8.62 -8.28 -5.27
C GLN A 58 9.40 -7.02 -5.69
N GLY A 59 10.75 -7.07 -5.71
CA GLY A 59 11.59 -5.99 -6.23
C GLY A 59 11.38 -5.72 -7.72
N ILE A 60 11.24 -6.77 -8.54
CA ILE A 60 10.90 -6.64 -9.97
C ILE A 60 9.52 -5.99 -10.15
N TYR A 61 8.53 -6.34 -9.31
CA TYR A 61 7.27 -5.59 -9.27
C TYR A 61 7.53 -4.08 -9.12
N GLY A 62 8.33 -3.68 -8.11
CA GLY A 62 8.63 -2.27 -7.83
C GLY A 62 9.30 -1.56 -9.01
N ILE A 63 10.27 -2.20 -9.66
CA ILE A 63 10.97 -1.64 -10.82
C ILE A 63 10.00 -1.42 -11.99
N LEU A 64 9.21 -2.44 -12.35
CA LEU A 64 8.29 -2.35 -13.48
C LEU A 64 7.11 -1.43 -13.19
N ALA A 65 6.62 -1.40 -11.94
CA ALA A 65 5.64 -0.43 -11.50
C ALA A 65 6.13 1.01 -11.65
N MET A 66 7.39 1.29 -11.24
CA MET A 66 7.98 2.61 -11.39
C MET A 66 8.09 3.04 -12.85
N ILE A 67 8.52 2.15 -13.74
CA ILE A 67 8.58 2.42 -15.18
C ILE A 67 7.16 2.66 -15.74
N ALA A 68 6.18 1.88 -15.28
CA ALA A 68 4.80 1.94 -15.74
C ALA A 68 4.07 3.26 -15.36
N TYR A 69 4.50 3.96 -14.32
CA TYR A 69 3.92 5.27 -13.96
C TYR A 69 4.08 6.30 -15.09
N PHE A 70 5.18 6.30 -15.83
CA PHE A 70 5.45 7.29 -16.88
C PHE A 70 4.45 7.20 -18.04
N PRO A 71 4.22 6.03 -18.69
CA PRO A 71 3.22 5.91 -19.75
C PRO A 71 1.78 5.84 -19.24
N GLY A 72 1.55 5.54 -17.97
CA GLY A 72 0.22 5.40 -17.38
C GLY A 72 -0.62 6.68 -17.42
N GLY A 73 0.00 7.85 -17.17
CA GLY A 73 -0.66 9.15 -17.29
C GLY A 73 -1.23 9.42 -18.69
N PRO A 74 -0.41 9.43 -19.75
CA PRO A 74 -0.86 9.59 -21.14
C PRO A 74 -1.94 8.57 -21.56
N LEU A 75 -1.86 7.32 -21.09
CA LEU A 75 -2.91 6.33 -21.35
C LEU A 75 -4.23 6.71 -20.68
N ALA A 76 -4.17 7.13 -19.41
CA ALA A 76 -5.34 7.60 -18.69
C ALA A 76 -6.00 8.81 -19.36
N ASP A 77 -5.23 9.68 -20.02
CA ASP A 77 -5.76 10.86 -20.74
C ASP A 77 -6.42 10.50 -22.07
N ARG A 78 -6.08 9.37 -22.68
CA ARG A 78 -6.60 8.94 -23.98
C ARG A 78 -7.79 8.00 -23.91
N PHE A 79 -7.84 7.16 -22.87
CA PHE A 79 -8.84 6.11 -22.74
C PHE A 79 -9.78 6.37 -21.54
N SER A 80 -11.00 5.83 -21.61
CA SER A 80 -11.94 5.96 -20.50
C SER A 80 -11.46 5.18 -19.26
N ALA A 81 -11.69 5.76 -18.07
CA ALA A 81 -11.32 5.12 -16.81
C ALA A 81 -11.98 3.73 -16.66
N ARG A 82 -13.23 3.57 -17.12
CA ARG A 82 -13.94 2.29 -17.12
C ARG A 82 -13.14 1.18 -17.79
N LYS A 83 -12.67 1.42 -19.02
CA LYS A 83 -11.94 0.41 -19.81
C LYS A 83 -10.59 0.10 -19.18
N LEU A 84 -9.85 1.13 -18.79
CA LEU A 84 -8.53 0.95 -18.20
C LEU A 84 -8.57 0.19 -16.88
N LEU A 85 -9.48 0.57 -15.97
CA LEU A 85 -9.64 -0.09 -14.68
C LEU A 85 -10.09 -1.54 -14.82
N ALA A 86 -11.15 -1.78 -15.61
CA ALA A 86 -11.68 -3.13 -15.79
C ALA A 86 -10.66 -4.06 -16.45
N PHE A 87 -9.96 -3.59 -17.48
CA PHE A 87 -8.97 -4.40 -18.20
C PHE A 87 -7.77 -4.73 -17.31
N SER A 88 -7.30 -3.76 -16.52
CA SER A 88 -6.26 -3.96 -15.51
C SER A 88 -6.64 -5.03 -14.48
N LEU A 89 -7.88 -4.96 -13.96
CA LEU A 89 -8.39 -5.94 -12.99
C LEU A 89 -8.47 -7.35 -13.59
N TRP A 90 -8.94 -7.49 -14.83
CA TRP A 90 -9.00 -8.80 -15.50
C TRP A 90 -7.61 -9.34 -15.82
N MET A 91 -6.67 -8.51 -16.25
CA MET A 91 -5.27 -8.93 -16.41
C MET A 91 -4.68 -9.39 -15.07
N THR A 92 -4.90 -8.63 -13.99
CA THR A 92 -4.40 -9.01 -12.66
C THR A 92 -5.05 -10.32 -12.18
N ALA A 93 -6.35 -10.51 -12.40
CA ALA A 93 -7.02 -11.76 -12.08
C ALA A 93 -6.46 -12.95 -12.89
N ALA A 94 -6.16 -12.76 -14.18
CA ALA A 94 -5.49 -13.77 -15.01
C ALA A 94 -4.09 -14.13 -14.45
N GLY A 95 -3.35 -13.13 -13.97
CA GLY A 95 -2.11 -13.36 -13.22
C GLY A 95 -2.32 -14.21 -11.96
N GLY A 96 -3.47 -14.06 -11.28
CA GLY A 96 -3.85 -14.91 -10.15
C GLY A 96 -4.07 -16.38 -10.55
N LEU A 97 -4.63 -16.65 -11.73
CA LEU A 97 -4.75 -18.04 -12.23
C LEU A 97 -3.37 -18.66 -12.48
N TYR A 98 -2.43 -17.90 -13.02
CA TYR A 98 -1.04 -18.35 -13.14
C TYR A 98 -0.36 -18.51 -11.77
N MET A 99 -0.63 -17.61 -10.82
CA MET A 99 -0.13 -17.73 -9.44
C MET A 99 -0.55 -19.04 -8.77
N ALA A 100 -1.78 -19.50 -9.00
CA ALA A 100 -2.33 -20.74 -8.47
C ALA A 100 -1.66 -22.03 -9.04
N THR A 101 -0.83 -21.92 -10.06
CA THR A 101 0.03 -23.02 -10.54
C THR A 101 1.32 -23.16 -9.74
N PHE A 102 1.57 -22.26 -8.81
CA PHE A 102 2.77 -22.18 -7.97
C PHE A 102 4.07 -22.18 -8.77
N PRO A 103 4.28 -21.19 -9.64
CA PRO A 103 5.47 -21.15 -10.48
C PRO A 103 6.73 -21.00 -9.61
N GLY A 104 7.79 -21.74 -9.94
CA GLY A 104 9.10 -21.59 -9.28
C GLY A 104 9.71 -20.20 -9.52
N TYR A 105 10.92 -19.98 -9.02
CA TYR A 105 11.56 -18.66 -8.94
C TYR A 105 11.48 -17.83 -10.24
N ARG A 106 11.81 -18.40 -11.40
CA ARG A 106 11.73 -17.68 -12.69
C ARG A 106 10.30 -17.27 -13.05
N GLY A 107 9.34 -18.13 -12.76
CA GLY A 107 7.93 -17.83 -12.96
C GLY A 107 7.42 -16.79 -11.97
N ALA A 108 7.91 -16.78 -10.73
CA ALA A 108 7.62 -15.75 -9.74
C ALA A 108 8.15 -14.38 -10.17
N LEU A 109 9.39 -14.28 -10.68
CA LEU A 109 9.93 -13.03 -11.25
C LEU A 109 9.03 -12.49 -12.36
N PHE A 110 8.61 -13.35 -13.30
CA PHE A 110 7.68 -12.96 -14.37
C PHE A 110 6.32 -12.50 -13.81
N LEU A 111 5.74 -13.26 -12.87
CA LEU A 111 4.44 -12.99 -12.28
C LEU A 111 4.41 -11.65 -11.54
N TRP A 112 5.35 -11.40 -10.63
CA TRP A 112 5.41 -10.12 -9.93
C TRP A 112 5.74 -8.95 -10.86
N GLY A 113 6.59 -9.16 -11.86
CA GLY A 113 6.82 -8.18 -12.91
C GLY A 113 5.54 -7.86 -13.70
N PHE A 114 4.77 -8.87 -14.08
CA PHE A 114 3.47 -8.72 -14.72
C PHE A 114 2.48 -7.95 -13.83
N PHE A 115 2.43 -8.24 -12.53
CA PHE A 115 1.63 -7.48 -11.58
C PHE A 115 2.07 -6.01 -11.49
N GLY A 116 3.38 -5.71 -11.52
CA GLY A 116 3.88 -4.33 -11.54
C GLY A 116 3.34 -3.54 -12.72
N VAL A 117 3.26 -4.16 -13.89
CA VAL A 117 2.68 -3.54 -15.09
C VAL A 117 1.16 -3.47 -15.00
N SER A 118 0.48 -4.60 -14.72
CA SER A 118 -0.99 -4.66 -14.76
C SER A 118 -1.64 -3.73 -13.74
N THR A 119 -1.05 -3.57 -12.55
CA THR A 119 -1.63 -2.77 -11.46
C THR A 119 -1.30 -1.28 -11.56
N ILE A 120 -0.30 -0.88 -12.32
CA ILE A 120 0.13 0.52 -12.38
C ILE A 120 -0.13 1.15 -13.74
N LEU A 121 0.28 0.50 -14.83
CA LEU A 121 0.22 1.09 -16.18
C LEU A 121 -1.19 1.55 -16.57
N LEU A 122 -2.16 0.65 -16.40
CA LEU A 122 -3.55 0.91 -16.81
C LEU A 122 -4.42 1.40 -15.65
N PHE A 123 -4.04 1.07 -14.42
CA PHE A 123 -4.94 1.23 -13.29
C PHE A 123 -4.74 2.55 -12.54
N TRP A 124 -3.51 2.81 -12.07
CA TRP A 124 -3.29 3.83 -11.05
C TRP A 124 -3.71 5.24 -11.51
N ALA A 125 -3.24 5.69 -12.66
CA ALA A 125 -3.58 7.01 -13.18
C ALA A 125 -5.09 7.12 -13.50
N ALA A 126 -5.70 6.05 -14.01
CA ALA A 126 -7.13 6.00 -14.28
C ALA A 126 -7.98 6.07 -12.99
N LEU A 127 -7.56 5.38 -11.91
CA LEU A 127 -8.20 5.44 -10.59
C LEU A 127 -8.16 6.84 -10.02
N ILE A 128 -6.99 7.47 -10.02
CA ILE A 128 -6.80 8.83 -9.49
C ILE A 128 -7.67 9.83 -10.26
N ARG A 129 -7.70 9.74 -11.61
CA ARG A 129 -8.54 10.59 -12.44
C ARG A 129 -10.03 10.38 -12.16
N ALA A 130 -10.50 9.14 -12.15
CA ALA A 130 -11.91 8.84 -11.86
C ALA A 130 -12.34 9.32 -10.46
N THR A 131 -11.45 9.23 -9.47
CA THR A 131 -11.68 9.75 -8.13
C THR A 131 -11.77 11.29 -8.14
N ARG A 132 -10.87 11.95 -8.87
CA ARG A 132 -10.90 13.39 -9.06
C ARG A 132 -12.19 13.86 -9.74
N ASP A 133 -12.60 13.17 -10.81
CA ASP A 133 -13.84 13.47 -11.54
C ASP A 133 -15.07 13.31 -10.64
N TRP A 134 -15.06 12.29 -9.77
CA TRP A 134 -16.11 12.09 -8.77
C TRP A 134 -16.18 13.23 -7.74
N GLY A 135 -15.04 13.74 -7.28
CA GLY A 135 -14.94 14.83 -6.31
C GLY A 135 -15.35 16.19 -6.88
N GLY A 136 -15.26 16.37 -8.19
CA GLY A 136 -15.50 17.66 -8.84
C GLY A 136 -14.57 18.76 -8.30
N ASN A 137 -15.00 20.03 -8.37
CA ASN A 137 -14.16 21.15 -7.93
C ASN A 137 -14.12 21.33 -6.41
N ASP A 138 -15.17 20.90 -5.68
CA ASP A 138 -15.39 21.30 -4.29
C ASP A 138 -15.22 20.17 -3.27
N GLN A 139 -15.15 18.89 -3.69
CA GLN A 139 -15.16 17.73 -2.79
C GLN A 139 -13.95 16.80 -2.96
N GLN A 140 -12.80 17.33 -3.36
CA GLN A 140 -11.59 16.51 -3.61
C GLN A 140 -11.10 15.80 -2.35
N GLY A 141 -11.02 16.51 -1.22
CA GLY A 141 -10.62 15.90 0.06
C GLY A 141 -11.54 14.76 0.48
N ARG A 142 -12.86 14.93 0.28
CA ARG A 142 -13.85 13.89 0.56
C ARG A 142 -13.69 12.69 -0.38
N ALA A 143 -13.44 12.92 -1.66
CA ALA A 143 -13.26 11.86 -2.66
C ALA A 143 -12.06 10.96 -2.33
N TYR A 144 -10.90 11.57 -2.10
CA TYR A 144 -9.68 10.82 -1.77
C TYR A 144 -9.74 10.20 -0.37
N GLY A 145 -10.37 10.89 0.60
CA GLY A 145 -10.58 10.33 1.94
C GLY A 145 -11.48 9.10 1.94
N LEU A 146 -12.58 9.13 1.16
CA LEU A 146 -13.46 7.97 0.98
C LEU A 146 -12.76 6.82 0.23
N LEU A 147 -11.97 7.15 -0.81
CA LEU A 147 -11.20 6.15 -1.54
C LEU A 147 -10.21 5.44 -0.62
N ASP A 148 -9.34 6.18 0.07
CA ASP A 148 -8.25 5.55 0.85
C ASP A 148 -8.78 4.90 2.14
N GLY A 149 -9.73 5.53 2.83
CA GLY A 149 -10.38 4.94 4.00
C GLY A 149 -11.18 3.69 3.64
N GLY A 150 -11.93 3.73 2.53
CA GLY A 150 -12.68 2.58 2.02
C GLY A 150 -11.77 1.43 1.61
N ARG A 151 -10.66 1.71 0.93
CA ARG A 151 -9.64 0.71 0.59
C ARG A 151 -9.04 0.07 1.84
N GLY A 152 -8.73 0.88 2.86
CA GLY A 152 -8.21 0.35 4.12
C GLY A 152 -9.17 -0.62 4.81
N LEU A 153 -10.45 -0.26 4.85
CA LEU A 153 -11.50 -1.12 5.39
C LEU A 153 -11.65 -2.41 4.58
N LEU A 154 -11.70 -2.29 3.25
CA LEU A 154 -11.85 -3.45 2.37
C LEU A 154 -10.62 -4.39 2.45
N ALA A 155 -9.41 -3.85 2.59
CA ALA A 155 -8.21 -4.65 2.81
C ALA A 155 -8.33 -5.54 4.05
N ALA A 156 -8.79 -4.98 5.17
CA ALA A 156 -8.98 -5.72 6.41
C ALA A 156 -10.09 -6.79 6.30
N VAL A 157 -11.19 -6.46 5.63
CA VAL A 157 -12.29 -7.42 5.37
C VAL A 157 -11.81 -8.57 4.48
N LEU A 158 -11.17 -8.28 3.36
CA LEU A 158 -10.66 -9.31 2.43
C LEU A 158 -9.60 -10.19 3.10
N ALA A 159 -8.70 -9.61 3.90
CA ALA A 159 -7.72 -10.37 4.67
C ALA A 159 -8.40 -11.30 5.67
N SER A 160 -9.39 -10.81 6.42
CA SER A 160 -10.12 -11.61 7.40
C SER A 160 -10.86 -12.77 6.75
N ILE A 161 -11.54 -12.54 5.62
CA ILE A 161 -12.20 -13.59 4.85
C ILE A 161 -11.18 -14.62 4.34
N ALA A 162 -10.07 -14.17 3.78
CA ALA A 162 -9.04 -15.05 3.25
C ALA A 162 -8.44 -15.95 4.33
N VAL A 163 -8.19 -15.41 5.54
CA VAL A 163 -7.69 -16.20 6.68
C VAL A 163 -8.70 -17.24 7.17
N VAL A 164 -9.98 -16.88 7.21
CA VAL A 164 -11.05 -17.85 7.54
C VAL A 164 -11.10 -18.97 6.51
N VAL A 165 -11.11 -18.62 5.22
CA VAL A 165 -11.09 -19.59 4.11
C VAL A 165 -9.85 -20.47 4.18
N PHE A 166 -8.68 -19.89 4.42
CA PHE A 166 -7.42 -20.62 4.57
C PHE A 166 -7.51 -21.65 5.71
N GLY A 167 -8.04 -21.24 6.87
CA GLY A 167 -8.18 -22.12 8.03
C GLY A 167 -9.14 -23.31 7.83
N PHE A 168 -10.13 -23.19 6.93
CA PHE A 168 -11.06 -24.30 6.64
C PHE A 168 -10.40 -25.53 6.00
N PHE A 169 -9.23 -25.36 5.37
CA PHE A 169 -8.50 -26.44 4.71
C PHE A 169 -7.44 -27.08 5.61
N PHE A 170 -7.33 -26.60 6.85
CA PHE A 170 -6.43 -27.18 7.83
C PHE A 170 -7.19 -28.16 8.76
N PRO A 171 -6.52 -29.19 9.30
CA PRO A 171 -7.09 -30.05 10.32
C PRO A 171 -7.40 -29.26 11.61
N GLU A 172 -8.16 -29.83 12.55
CA GLU A 172 -8.46 -29.18 13.84
C GLU A 172 -7.19 -28.76 14.59
N ASP A 173 -6.14 -29.58 14.54
CA ASP A 173 -4.81 -29.20 14.98
C ASP A 173 -4.02 -28.63 13.78
N TYR A 174 -3.96 -27.33 13.69
CA TYR A 174 -3.28 -26.59 12.60
C TYR A 174 -1.80 -26.97 12.46
N SER A 175 -1.14 -27.38 13.55
CA SER A 175 0.28 -27.78 13.53
C SER A 175 0.52 -29.12 12.83
N SER A 176 -0.51 -29.93 12.64
CA SER A 176 -0.44 -31.23 11.95
C SER A 176 -0.68 -31.16 10.44
N ALA A 177 -0.88 -29.96 9.89
CA ALA A 177 -1.21 -29.78 8.48
C ALA A 177 -0.10 -30.28 7.55
N THR A 178 -0.50 -31.10 6.59
CA THR A 178 0.38 -31.62 5.54
C THR A 178 0.69 -30.56 4.48
N PHE A 179 1.77 -30.79 3.71
CA PHE A 179 2.12 -29.92 2.60
C PHE A 179 0.98 -29.76 1.57
N GLU A 180 0.28 -30.84 1.23
CA GLU A 180 -0.82 -30.77 0.25
C GLU A 180 -2.04 -30.00 0.80
N GLU A 181 -2.34 -30.08 2.09
CA GLU A 181 -3.38 -29.28 2.73
C GLU A 181 -3.03 -27.79 2.70
N LYS A 182 -1.80 -27.41 3.06
CA LYS A 182 -1.29 -26.04 2.99
C LYS A 182 -1.35 -25.50 1.54
N LYS A 183 -0.95 -26.32 0.58
CA LYS A 183 -0.95 -25.96 -0.85
C LYS A 183 -2.37 -25.76 -1.39
N GLU A 184 -3.32 -26.63 -1.02
CA GLU A 184 -4.72 -26.47 -1.43
C GLU A 184 -5.37 -25.28 -0.76
N ALA A 185 -5.13 -25.05 0.54
CA ALA A 185 -5.58 -23.86 1.26
C ALA A 185 -5.11 -22.57 0.58
N LEU A 186 -3.83 -22.51 0.23
CA LEU A 186 -3.26 -21.33 -0.45
C LEU A 186 -3.84 -21.17 -1.87
N ARG A 187 -4.07 -22.27 -2.59
CA ARG A 187 -4.67 -22.26 -3.94
C ARG A 187 -6.08 -21.68 -3.90
N VAL A 188 -6.91 -22.11 -2.95
CA VAL A 188 -8.28 -21.59 -2.80
C VAL A 188 -8.28 -20.12 -2.44
N VAL A 189 -7.38 -19.67 -1.58
CA VAL A 189 -7.22 -18.23 -1.26
C VAL A 189 -6.84 -17.44 -2.53
N ILE A 190 -5.88 -17.92 -3.32
CA ILE A 190 -5.48 -17.28 -4.58
C ILE A 190 -6.66 -17.22 -5.56
N TYR A 191 -7.42 -18.32 -5.74
CA TYR A 191 -8.63 -18.30 -6.57
C TYR A 191 -9.69 -17.34 -6.04
N GLY A 192 -9.88 -17.26 -4.70
CA GLY A 192 -10.79 -16.31 -4.08
C GLY A 192 -10.41 -14.85 -4.40
N TYR A 193 -9.14 -14.50 -4.27
CA TYR A 193 -8.65 -13.17 -4.64
C TYR A 193 -8.75 -12.92 -6.15
N ALA A 194 -8.44 -13.91 -6.99
CA ALA A 194 -8.57 -13.78 -8.45
C ALA A 194 -10.04 -13.55 -8.86
N ALA A 195 -10.96 -14.30 -8.29
CA ALA A 195 -12.40 -14.14 -8.51
C ALA A 195 -12.89 -12.76 -8.02
N ALA A 196 -12.51 -12.34 -6.81
CA ALA A 196 -12.86 -11.02 -6.28
C ALA A 196 -12.34 -9.89 -7.18
N THR A 197 -11.10 -10.02 -7.68
CA THR A 197 -10.49 -9.05 -8.61
C THR A 197 -11.23 -9.03 -9.95
N ALA A 198 -11.59 -10.19 -10.51
CA ALA A 198 -12.35 -10.28 -11.75
C ALA A 198 -13.76 -9.69 -11.60
N LEU A 199 -14.46 -9.98 -10.49
CA LEU A 199 -15.76 -9.41 -10.16
C LEU A 199 -15.70 -7.88 -9.94
N ALA A 200 -14.62 -7.39 -9.31
CA ALA A 200 -14.37 -5.96 -9.23
C ALA A 200 -14.26 -5.32 -10.62
N GLY A 201 -13.62 -5.99 -11.57
CA GLY A 201 -13.54 -5.57 -12.97
C GLY A 201 -14.91 -5.49 -13.64
N LEU A 202 -15.78 -6.49 -13.43
CA LEU A 202 -17.16 -6.47 -13.90
C LEU A 202 -17.96 -5.33 -13.24
N PHE A 203 -17.83 -5.16 -11.92
CA PHE A 203 -18.53 -4.11 -11.20
C PHE A 203 -18.16 -2.72 -11.74
N VAL A 204 -16.86 -2.44 -11.92
CA VAL A 204 -16.36 -1.21 -12.54
C VAL A 204 -16.92 -1.03 -13.95
N TRP A 205 -16.94 -2.09 -14.75
CA TRP A 205 -17.44 -2.04 -16.13
C TRP A 205 -18.88 -1.57 -16.22
N PHE A 206 -19.74 -1.98 -15.30
CA PHE A 206 -21.15 -1.60 -15.31
C PHE A 206 -21.46 -0.28 -14.59
N VAL A 207 -20.66 0.08 -13.58
CA VAL A 207 -20.97 1.21 -12.72
C VAL A 207 -20.29 2.50 -13.18
N ILE A 208 -19.06 2.41 -13.71
CA ILE A 208 -18.34 3.60 -14.20
C ILE A 208 -18.76 3.89 -15.64
N SER A 209 -19.19 5.13 -15.89
CA SER A 209 -19.61 5.54 -17.24
C SER A 209 -18.43 5.59 -18.21
N ASP A 210 -18.68 5.17 -19.48
CA ASP A 210 -17.71 5.20 -20.56
C ASP A 210 -17.59 6.63 -21.14
N ARG A 211 -17.21 7.57 -20.29
CA ARG A 211 -16.93 8.92 -20.74
C ARG A 211 -15.47 9.02 -21.12
N HIS A 212 -15.21 9.35 -22.37
CA HIS A 212 -13.88 9.83 -22.75
C HIS A 212 -13.59 11.13 -22.00
N PRO A 213 -12.33 11.39 -21.61
CA PRO A 213 -11.98 12.70 -21.08
C PRO A 213 -12.47 13.74 -22.07
N LYS A 214 -13.40 14.62 -21.64
CA LYS A 214 -13.68 15.82 -22.40
C LYS A 214 -12.37 16.60 -22.42
N ARG A 215 -11.81 16.75 -23.61
CA ARG A 215 -10.82 17.78 -23.85
C ARG A 215 -11.58 19.08 -23.52
N GLU A 216 -11.24 19.70 -22.40
CA GLU A 216 -11.80 21.01 -22.04
C GLU A 216 -11.38 21.96 -23.17
N GLU A 217 -12.33 22.30 -24.06
CA GLU A 217 -12.13 23.16 -25.22
C GLU A 217 -11.60 24.56 -24.86
N GLY A 218 -11.56 24.92 -23.57
CA GLY A 218 -10.98 26.17 -23.07
C GLY A 218 -9.57 26.04 -22.45
N LEU A 219 -9.01 24.82 -22.28
CA LEU A 219 -7.64 24.60 -21.81
C LEU A 219 -6.74 24.04 -22.92
N ALA A 220 -7.29 23.72 -24.09
CA ALA A 220 -6.53 23.23 -25.25
C ALA A 220 -5.55 24.29 -25.81
N ASP A 221 -5.79 25.59 -25.59
CA ASP A 221 -4.88 26.67 -25.96
C ASP A 221 -3.77 26.95 -24.92
N ARG A 222 -3.82 26.29 -23.78
CA ARG A 222 -2.68 26.22 -22.89
C ARG A 222 -2.06 24.83 -23.00
N GLU A 223 -1.39 24.55 -24.13
CA GLU A 223 -0.31 23.60 -24.15
C GLU A 223 0.52 23.86 -22.89
N PRO A 224 0.78 22.84 -22.02
CA PRO A 224 1.81 23.03 -21.01
C PRO A 224 3.06 23.35 -21.83
N GLN A 225 3.38 24.65 -21.91
CA GLN A 225 4.64 25.05 -22.53
C GLN A 225 5.67 24.20 -21.85
N THR A 226 6.37 23.39 -22.60
CA THR A 226 7.38 22.45 -22.09
C THR A 226 8.37 23.18 -21.17
N GLY A 227 8.57 24.49 -21.41
CA GLY A 227 9.26 25.41 -20.52
C GLY A 227 8.62 25.58 -19.14
N THR A 228 7.29 25.59 -19.02
CA THR A 228 6.61 25.80 -17.72
C THR A 228 6.72 24.57 -16.81
N VAL A 229 6.61 23.36 -17.35
CA VAL A 229 6.78 22.11 -16.57
C VAL A 229 8.21 22.00 -16.04
N TRP A 230 9.20 22.28 -16.89
CA TRP A 230 10.61 22.24 -16.50
C TRP A 230 10.94 23.31 -15.45
N VAL A 231 10.41 24.52 -15.60
CA VAL A 231 10.57 25.59 -14.60
C VAL A 231 9.96 25.21 -13.24
N HIS A 232 8.77 24.60 -13.25
CA HIS A 232 8.16 24.09 -12.00
C HIS A 232 8.98 22.99 -11.38
N PHE A 233 9.48 22.05 -12.18
CA PHE A 233 10.34 20.97 -11.70
C PHE A 233 11.62 21.50 -11.05
N VAL A 234 12.35 22.39 -11.73
CA VAL A 234 13.56 23.02 -11.17
C VAL A 234 13.25 23.83 -9.91
N ARG A 235 12.10 24.51 -9.87
CA ARG A 235 11.66 25.24 -8.68
C ARG A 235 11.40 24.32 -7.49
N VAL A 236 10.73 23.19 -7.72
CA VAL A 236 10.45 22.16 -6.68
C VAL A 236 11.75 21.57 -6.15
N MET A 237 12.70 21.25 -7.01
CA MET A 237 14.02 20.71 -6.64
C MET A 237 14.81 21.63 -5.71
N ARG A 238 14.52 22.93 -5.72
CA ARG A 238 15.18 23.94 -4.84
C ARG A 238 14.50 24.13 -3.49
N ILE A 239 13.38 23.44 -3.22
CA ILE A 239 12.64 23.55 -1.96
C ILE A 239 13.14 22.47 -0.98
N PRO A 240 13.90 22.80 0.09
CA PRO A 240 14.44 21.81 1.02
C PRO A 240 13.34 20.98 1.72
N ALA A 241 12.17 21.57 1.98
CA ALA A 241 11.04 20.87 2.58
C ALA A 241 10.55 19.68 1.74
N VAL A 242 10.65 19.77 0.41
CA VAL A 242 10.23 18.70 -0.49
C VAL A 242 11.13 17.47 -0.36
N TRP A 243 12.44 17.67 -0.21
CA TRP A 243 13.40 16.57 0.00
C TRP A 243 13.26 15.91 1.36
N LEU A 244 13.06 16.72 2.42
CA LEU A 244 12.77 16.18 3.74
C LEU A 244 11.47 15.36 3.72
N GLN A 245 10.46 15.84 3.00
CA GLN A 245 9.21 15.12 2.87
C GLN A 245 9.36 13.84 2.04
N ALA A 246 10.16 13.86 0.96
CA ALA A 246 10.48 12.65 0.21
C ALA A 246 11.15 11.61 1.12
N LEU A 247 12.11 12.02 1.94
CA LEU A 247 12.77 11.15 2.92
C LEU A 247 11.77 10.60 3.96
N ILE A 248 10.87 11.45 4.47
CA ILE A 248 9.80 11.03 5.40
C ILE A 248 8.92 9.95 4.75
N VAL A 249 8.51 10.13 3.49
CA VAL A 249 7.68 9.15 2.78
C VAL A 249 8.45 7.85 2.54
N VAL A 250 9.73 7.90 2.14
CA VAL A 250 10.59 6.71 2.01
C VAL A 250 10.64 5.95 3.33
N CYS A 251 10.97 6.64 4.44
CA CYS A 251 11.09 6.00 5.75
C CYS A 251 9.76 5.38 6.23
N ALA A 252 8.64 6.10 6.05
CA ALA A 252 7.32 5.59 6.38
C ALA A 252 6.94 4.36 5.54
N TYR A 253 7.31 4.37 4.26
CA TYR A 253 7.00 3.28 3.35
C TYR A 253 7.90 2.05 3.58
N VAL A 254 9.15 2.24 4.03
CA VAL A 254 10.01 1.14 4.51
C VAL A 254 9.34 0.43 5.69
N GLY A 255 8.85 1.16 6.70
CA GLY A 255 8.10 0.58 7.80
C GLY A 255 6.85 -0.18 7.32
N TYR A 256 6.09 0.40 6.37
CA TYR A 256 4.93 -0.26 5.78
C TYR A 256 5.29 -1.58 5.08
N LYS A 257 6.40 -1.64 4.35
CA LYS A 257 6.88 -2.87 3.71
C LYS A 257 7.39 -3.88 4.73
N GLY A 258 7.87 -3.42 5.88
CA GLY A 258 8.21 -4.29 7.01
C GLY A 258 7.04 -5.14 7.50
N PHE A 259 5.81 -4.63 7.40
CA PHE A 259 4.59 -5.34 7.77
C PHE A 259 4.39 -6.66 7.00
N ASP A 260 4.96 -6.80 5.82
CA ASP A 260 4.90 -8.01 4.99
C ASP A 260 5.63 -9.24 5.61
N ASN A 261 6.42 -9.04 6.67
CA ASN A 261 7.20 -10.10 7.32
C ASN A 261 6.63 -10.57 8.68
N TYR A 262 5.58 -9.92 9.20
CA TYR A 262 5.06 -10.25 10.53
C TYR A 262 4.50 -11.68 10.64
N SER A 263 3.88 -12.23 9.58
CA SER A 263 3.38 -13.61 9.59
C SER A 263 4.53 -14.62 9.70
N LEU A 264 5.63 -14.38 8.99
CA LEU A 264 6.82 -15.23 9.08
C LEU A 264 7.48 -15.12 10.46
N TYR A 265 7.59 -13.89 11.00
CA TYR A 265 8.14 -13.68 12.34
C TYR A 265 7.30 -14.35 13.45
N ALA A 266 5.97 -14.34 13.28
CA ALA A 266 5.09 -15.03 14.23
C ALA A 266 5.31 -16.55 14.23
N VAL A 267 5.55 -17.16 13.07
CA VAL A 267 5.84 -18.58 12.93
C VAL A 267 7.25 -18.90 13.44
N GLU A 268 8.28 -18.24 12.90
CA GLU A 268 9.68 -18.59 13.21
C GLU A 268 10.15 -18.10 14.58
N GLY A 269 9.65 -16.95 15.06
CA GLY A 269 10.06 -16.35 16.32
C GLY A 269 9.22 -16.84 17.52
N TYR A 270 7.91 -17.00 17.34
CA TYR A 270 6.99 -17.36 18.43
C TYR A 270 6.45 -18.79 18.34
N GLY A 271 6.79 -19.55 17.28
CA GLY A 271 6.33 -20.93 17.10
C GLY A 271 4.82 -21.04 16.82
N MET A 272 4.22 -19.98 16.27
CA MET A 272 2.80 -20.00 15.91
C MET A 272 2.59 -20.87 14.66
N ASN A 273 1.43 -21.50 14.54
CA ASN A 273 1.02 -22.09 13.27
C ASN A 273 0.66 -21.04 12.23
N GLU A 274 0.64 -21.41 10.96
CA GLU A 274 0.43 -20.47 9.85
C GLU A 274 -0.93 -19.77 9.88
N VAL A 275 -1.98 -20.47 10.36
CA VAL A 275 -3.35 -19.91 10.42
C VAL A 275 -3.43 -18.83 11.49
N ASP A 276 -2.90 -19.06 12.69
CA ASP A 276 -2.91 -18.10 13.77
C ASP A 276 -1.98 -16.91 13.48
N ALA A 277 -0.83 -17.16 12.84
CA ALA A 277 0.05 -16.10 12.35
C ALA A 277 -0.65 -15.21 11.30
N ALA A 278 -1.38 -15.81 10.37
CA ALA A 278 -2.17 -15.06 9.39
C ALA A 278 -3.32 -14.26 10.04
N ARG A 279 -4.01 -14.84 11.05
CA ARG A 279 -5.04 -14.15 11.84
C ARG A 279 -4.48 -12.92 12.55
N LEU A 280 -3.33 -13.07 13.19
CA LEU A 280 -2.66 -11.99 13.92
C LEU A 280 -2.38 -10.81 12.97
N VAL A 281 -1.82 -11.06 11.79
CA VAL A 281 -1.53 -10.00 10.80
C VAL A 281 -2.80 -9.41 10.21
N ALA A 282 -3.85 -10.21 9.98
CA ALA A 282 -5.15 -9.73 9.52
C ALA A 282 -5.82 -8.78 10.53
N ILE A 283 -5.72 -9.08 11.84
CA ILE A 283 -6.17 -8.15 12.90
C ILE A 283 -5.37 -6.84 12.84
N GLY A 284 -4.05 -6.91 12.62
CA GLY A 284 -3.21 -5.74 12.42
C GLY A 284 -3.66 -4.86 11.25
N ALA A 285 -4.21 -5.45 10.20
CA ALA A 285 -4.73 -4.69 9.04
C ALA A 285 -5.94 -3.80 9.40
N TRP A 286 -6.73 -4.14 10.43
CA TRP A 286 -7.82 -3.29 10.92
C TRP A 286 -7.34 -2.00 11.56
N MET A 287 -6.05 -1.92 11.93
CA MET A 287 -5.46 -0.66 12.40
C MET A 287 -5.37 0.39 11.29
N ARG A 288 -5.43 0.00 10.00
CA ARG A 288 -5.30 0.96 8.89
C ARG A 288 -6.39 2.04 8.90
N PRO A 289 -7.70 1.74 8.91
CA PRO A 289 -8.71 2.78 9.00
C PRO A 289 -8.68 3.53 10.34
N VAL A 290 -8.46 2.83 11.45
CA VAL A 290 -8.46 3.41 12.81
C VAL A 290 -7.30 4.40 12.98
N ALA A 291 -6.08 3.97 12.66
CA ALA A 291 -4.87 4.80 12.84
C ALA A 291 -4.83 5.97 11.86
N ALA A 292 -5.25 5.78 10.60
CA ALA A 292 -5.27 6.88 9.63
C ALA A 292 -6.25 7.98 10.02
N LEU A 293 -7.47 7.62 10.47
CA LEU A 293 -8.47 8.57 10.96
C LEU A 293 -7.99 9.24 12.26
N GLY A 294 -7.50 8.45 13.22
CA GLY A 294 -6.99 8.96 14.49
C GLY A 294 -5.83 9.94 14.31
N ALA A 295 -4.88 9.60 13.42
CA ALA A 295 -3.74 10.47 13.11
C ALA A 295 -4.19 11.78 12.43
N GLY A 296 -5.21 11.74 11.56
CA GLY A 296 -5.80 12.94 10.97
C GLY A 296 -6.36 13.88 12.04
N PHE A 297 -7.23 13.38 12.93
CA PHE A 297 -7.79 14.18 14.03
C PHE A 297 -6.74 14.73 14.98
N LEU A 298 -5.72 13.94 15.32
CA LEU A 298 -4.61 14.38 16.16
C LEU A 298 -3.74 15.41 15.44
N GLY A 299 -3.53 15.24 14.12
CA GLY A 299 -2.81 16.19 13.28
C GLY A 299 -3.46 17.56 13.25
N ASP A 300 -4.78 17.62 13.14
CA ASP A 300 -5.55 18.87 13.19
C ASP A 300 -5.45 19.57 14.57
N ARG A 301 -5.38 18.77 15.65
CA ARG A 301 -5.32 19.31 17.02
C ARG A 301 -3.92 19.76 17.45
N PHE A 302 -2.87 19.03 17.06
CA PHE A 302 -1.51 19.24 17.58
C PHE A 302 -0.53 19.80 16.57
N THR A 303 -0.60 19.56 15.33
CA THR A 303 0.16 19.86 14.14
C THR A 303 0.64 18.56 13.45
N ILE A 304 0.61 18.56 12.14
CA ILE A 304 0.95 17.38 11.32
C ILE A 304 2.41 16.97 11.53
N SER A 305 3.33 17.94 11.59
CA SER A 305 4.75 17.68 11.78
C SER A 305 5.07 17.03 13.14
N ARG A 306 4.39 17.43 14.22
CA ARG A 306 4.54 16.80 15.55
C ARG A 306 4.00 15.39 15.57
N MET A 307 2.83 15.15 14.96
CA MET A 307 2.24 13.81 14.89
C MET A 307 3.08 12.87 14.04
N THR A 308 3.65 13.36 12.94
CA THR A 308 4.60 12.60 12.11
C THR A 308 5.84 12.21 12.91
N LEU A 309 6.41 13.13 13.68
CA LEU A 309 7.55 12.85 14.56
C LEU A 309 7.21 11.80 15.62
N MET A 310 6.05 11.94 16.31
CA MET A 310 5.61 10.96 17.32
C MET A 310 5.39 9.58 16.72
N ALA A 311 4.79 9.50 15.54
CA ALA A 311 4.57 8.23 14.87
C ALA A 311 5.90 7.53 14.50
N PHE A 312 6.92 8.26 14.04
CA PHE A 312 8.25 7.67 13.82
C PHE A 312 8.95 7.27 15.11
N VAL A 313 8.78 7.99 16.22
CA VAL A 313 9.31 7.58 17.53
C VAL A 313 8.66 6.29 17.98
N LEU A 314 7.33 6.15 17.86
CA LEU A 314 6.62 4.92 18.19
C LEU A 314 7.05 3.76 17.29
N LEU A 315 7.24 3.99 15.99
CA LEU A 315 7.73 2.98 15.05
C LEU A 315 9.15 2.54 15.42
N LEU A 316 10.05 3.48 15.72
CA LEU A 316 11.41 3.18 16.16
C LEU A 316 11.44 2.34 17.43
N ILE A 317 10.61 2.68 18.42
CA ILE A 317 10.48 1.89 19.66
C ILE A 317 10.00 0.48 19.35
N SER A 318 8.98 0.35 18.49
CA SER A 318 8.44 -0.96 18.10
C SER A 318 9.46 -1.83 17.38
N ASP A 319 10.19 -1.25 16.41
CA ASP A 319 11.20 -1.98 15.64
C ASP A 319 12.41 -2.36 16.50
N LEU A 320 12.89 -1.45 17.35
CA LEU A 320 13.98 -1.74 18.31
C LEU A 320 13.57 -2.79 19.34
N PHE A 321 12.31 -2.79 19.78
CA PHE A 321 11.83 -3.84 20.68
C PHE A 321 11.97 -5.22 20.04
N PHE A 322 11.48 -5.41 18.80
CA PHE A 322 11.63 -6.68 18.11
C PHE A 322 13.08 -7.02 17.73
N ALA A 323 13.92 -6.02 17.47
CA ALA A 323 15.32 -6.23 17.16
C ALA A 323 16.17 -6.67 18.35
N LEU A 324 15.84 -6.19 19.55
CA LEU A 324 16.70 -6.35 20.74
C LEU A 324 16.15 -7.36 21.75
N THR A 325 14.89 -7.82 21.59
CA THR A 325 14.28 -8.79 22.52
C THR A 325 14.24 -10.19 21.89
N THR A 326 14.32 -11.19 22.75
CA THR A 326 14.05 -12.58 22.35
C THR A 326 12.58 -12.89 22.62
N PRO A 327 11.87 -13.53 21.68
CA PRO A 327 10.52 -14.01 21.93
C PRO A 327 10.48 -14.94 23.13
N LEU A 328 9.50 -14.72 23.99
CA LEU A 328 9.26 -15.61 25.14
C LEU A 328 8.20 -16.63 24.73
N PRO A 329 8.48 -17.93 24.78
CA PRO A 329 7.50 -18.97 24.43
C PRO A 329 6.19 -18.81 25.23
N GLY A 330 5.06 -18.86 24.52
CA GLY A 330 3.73 -18.75 25.14
C GLY A 330 3.26 -17.30 25.42
N ILE A 331 4.11 -16.28 25.21
CA ILE A 331 3.74 -14.88 25.47
C ILE A 331 3.42 -14.14 24.16
N VAL A 332 2.47 -14.68 23.39
CA VAL A 332 2.03 -14.14 22.09
C VAL A 332 1.41 -12.72 22.21
N TRP A 333 0.86 -12.39 23.37
CA TRP A 333 0.26 -11.05 23.55
C TRP A 333 1.28 -9.90 23.44
N VAL A 334 2.56 -10.14 23.75
CA VAL A 334 3.64 -9.15 23.58
C VAL A 334 3.87 -8.88 22.09
N LEU A 335 3.93 -9.93 21.27
CA LEU A 335 3.97 -9.81 19.80
C LEU A 335 2.78 -8.99 19.30
N PHE A 336 1.58 -9.35 19.74
CA PHE A 336 0.33 -8.70 19.34
C PHE A 336 0.32 -7.20 19.68
N CYS A 337 0.62 -6.84 20.93
CA CYS A 337 0.62 -5.45 21.36
C CYS A 337 1.67 -4.61 20.61
N ASN A 338 2.89 -5.13 20.44
CA ASN A 338 3.95 -4.41 19.74
C ASN A 338 3.65 -4.30 18.24
N MET A 339 3.08 -5.35 17.62
CA MET A 339 2.63 -5.29 16.24
C MET A 339 1.53 -4.24 16.05
N LEU A 340 0.54 -4.14 16.95
CA LEU A 340 -0.49 -3.09 16.90
C LEU A 340 0.09 -1.69 17.08
N LEU A 341 1.10 -1.54 17.94
CA LEU A 341 1.82 -0.28 18.11
C LEU A 341 2.51 0.13 16.80
N GLY A 342 3.29 -0.76 16.20
CA GLY A 342 3.95 -0.55 14.91
C GLY A 342 2.96 -0.28 13.78
N ALA A 343 1.88 -1.08 13.68
CA ALA A 343 0.82 -0.89 12.69
C ALA A 343 0.13 0.49 12.84
N SER A 344 -0.15 0.92 14.08
CA SER A 344 -0.72 2.25 14.35
C SER A 344 0.20 3.37 13.89
N ALA A 345 1.50 3.25 14.15
CA ALA A 345 2.50 4.21 13.70
C ALA A 345 2.59 4.25 12.17
N ILE A 346 2.70 3.10 11.51
CA ILE A 346 2.80 2.96 10.04
C ILE A 346 1.57 3.56 9.35
N PHE A 347 0.37 3.17 9.75
CA PHE A 347 -0.85 3.64 9.11
C PHE A 347 -1.18 5.09 9.47
N GLY A 348 -0.79 5.54 10.66
CA GLY A 348 -0.82 6.96 11.04
C GLY A 348 0.08 7.81 10.15
N LEU A 349 1.33 7.40 9.91
CA LEU A 349 2.25 8.05 8.98
C LEU A 349 1.67 8.14 7.57
N ARG A 350 1.04 7.07 7.09
CA ARG A 350 0.40 7.05 5.75
C ARG A 350 -0.74 8.06 5.62
N GLY A 351 -1.47 8.33 6.70
CA GLY A 351 -2.51 9.37 6.73
C GLY A 351 -1.93 10.80 6.78
N LEU A 352 -0.74 10.98 7.31
CA LEU A 352 -0.17 12.30 7.60
C LEU A 352 0.82 12.82 6.57
N TYR A 353 1.63 11.96 5.92
CA TYR A 353 2.81 12.41 5.21
C TYR A 353 2.53 13.33 4.01
N PHE A 354 1.39 13.21 3.32
CA PHE A 354 1.04 14.17 2.26
C PHE A 354 0.43 15.47 2.80
N ALA A 355 -0.17 15.44 3.99
CA ALA A 355 -0.69 16.64 4.63
C ALA A 355 0.43 17.63 5.08
N LEU A 356 1.67 17.15 5.21
CA LEU A 356 2.84 17.99 5.48
C LEU A 356 3.09 19.06 4.39
N PHE A 357 2.68 18.85 3.15
CA PHE A 357 2.80 19.87 2.09
C PHE A 357 2.07 21.17 2.44
N GLN A 358 0.89 21.03 3.04
CA GLN A 358 0.09 22.18 3.46
C GLN A 358 0.78 22.93 4.61
N GLU A 359 1.25 22.21 5.62
CA GLU A 359 1.97 22.81 6.76
C GLU A 359 3.30 23.44 6.32
N ALA A 360 4.01 22.82 5.36
CA ALA A 360 5.24 23.34 4.79
C ALA A 360 5.05 24.56 3.86
N LYS A 361 3.79 24.98 3.64
CA LYS A 361 3.44 26.13 2.77
C LYS A 361 4.05 26.00 1.37
N VAL A 362 4.09 24.80 0.83
CA VAL A 362 4.52 24.58 -0.56
C VAL A 362 3.54 25.32 -1.48
N PRO A 363 4.03 26.17 -2.42
CA PRO A 363 3.13 26.95 -3.26
C PRO A 363 2.17 26.07 -4.05
N VAL A 364 0.88 26.40 -4.05
CA VAL A 364 -0.18 25.64 -4.71
C VAL A 364 0.14 25.37 -6.17
N ALA A 365 0.72 26.36 -6.86
CA ALA A 365 1.11 26.26 -8.29
C ALA A 365 2.11 25.13 -8.60
N VAL A 366 2.91 24.66 -7.61
CA VAL A 366 3.91 23.60 -7.79
C VAL A 366 3.62 22.35 -6.94
N THR A 367 2.52 22.33 -6.18
CA THR A 367 2.18 21.22 -5.28
C THR A 367 2.03 19.91 -6.07
N GLY A 368 1.39 19.91 -7.23
CA GLY A 368 1.25 18.72 -8.06
C GLY A 368 2.60 18.12 -8.48
N THR A 369 3.54 18.97 -8.93
CA THR A 369 4.90 18.54 -9.28
C THR A 369 5.66 18.03 -8.06
N ALA A 370 5.50 18.68 -6.89
CA ALA A 370 6.13 18.26 -5.65
C ALA A 370 5.59 16.90 -5.16
N VAL A 371 4.28 16.70 -5.19
CA VAL A 371 3.64 15.40 -4.88
C VAL A 371 4.12 14.32 -5.82
N GLY A 372 4.20 14.59 -7.12
CA GLY A 372 4.71 13.65 -8.12
C GLY A 372 6.14 13.22 -7.83
N LEU A 373 7.05 14.18 -7.59
CA LEU A 373 8.45 13.90 -7.24
C LEU A 373 8.57 13.09 -5.94
N VAL A 374 7.86 13.53 -4.89
CA VAL A 374 7.86 12.83 -3.58
C VAL A 374 7.27 11.43 -3.69
N SER A 375 6.25 11.21 -4.53
CA SER A 375 5.69 9.87 -4.74
C SER A 375 6.66 8.94 -5.45
N VAL A 376 7.32 9.41 -6.52
CA VAL A 376 8.31 8.60 -7.24
C VAL A 376 9.45 8.16 -6.31
N LEU A 377 9.98 9.08 -5.50
CA LEU A 377 11.01 8.76 -4.52
C LEU A 377 10.46 7.92 -3.36
N GLY A 378 9.29 8.29 -2.86
CA GLY A 378 8.66 7.70 -1.67
C GLY A 378 8.28 6.23 -1.83
N PHE A 379 7.98 5.77 -3.04
CA PHE A 379 7.63 4.37 -3.32
C PHE A 379 8.80 3.51 -3.79
N THR A 380 10.02 4.05 -3.85
CA THR A 380 11.24 3.26 -4.12
C THR A 380 11.47 2.07 -3.17
N PRO A 381 10.99 2.07 -1.89
CA PRO A 381 11.09 0.90 -1.04
C PRO A 381 10.44 -0.39 -1.59
N ASP A 382 9.49 -0.30 -2.52
CA ASP A 382 8.97 -1.48 -3.23
C ASP A 382 10.07 -2.23 -4.00
N ILE A 383 11.16 -1.55 -4.39
CA ILE A 383 12.26 -2.15 -5.14
C ILE A 383 13.21 -2.92 -4.22
N PHE A 384 13.52 -2.37 -3.04
CA PHE A 384 14.67 -2.87 -2.27
C PHE A 384 14.32 -3.50 -0.91
N VAL A 385 13.21 -3.11 -0.25
CA VAL A 385 12.95 -3.56 1.14
C VAL A 385 12.72 -5.06 1.22
N ALA A 386 11.89 -5.61 0.31
CA ALA A 386 11.61 -7.04 0.30
C ALA A 386 12.87 -7.86 -0.02
N TYR A 387 13.69 -7.39 -0.96
CA TYR A 387 14.94 -8.04 -1.34
C TYR A 387 15.97 -8.01 -0.20
N ILE A 388 16.23 -6.83 0.39
CA ILE A 388 17.17 -6.69 1.51
C ILE A 388 16.70 -7.52 2.70
N GLY A 389 15.39 -7.46 3.02
CA GLY A 389 14.79 -8.26 4.08
C GLY A 389 14.98 -9.76 3.83
N GLY A 390 14.76 -10.23 2.60
CA GLY A 390 15.00 -11.61 2.20
C GLY A 390 16.44 -12.03 2.41
N VAL A 391 17.40 -11.21 1.97
CA VAL A 391 18.84 -11.48 2.16
C VAL A 391 19.23 -11.55 3.63
N LEU A 392 18.68 -10.68 4.48
CA LEU A 392 18.95 -10.70 5.93
C LEU A 392 18.41 -11.97 6.60
N LEU A 393 17.19 -12.38 6.22
CA LEU A 393 16.55 -13.58 6.74
C LEU A 393 17.29 -14.85 6.30
N ASP A 394 17.67 -14.97 5.04
CA ASP A 394 18.33 -16.16 4.52
C ASP A 394 19.78 -16.28 4.99
N ARG A 395 20.51 -15.15 5.18
CA ARG A 395 21.89 -15.16 5.68
C ARG A 395 22.00 -15.48 7.17
N SER A 396 20.97 -15.21 7.93
CA SER A 396 20.92 -15.45 9.38
C SER A 396 19.62 -16.16 9.73
N PRO A 397 19.48 -17.47 9.42
CA PRO A 397 18.23 -18.20 9.62
C PRO A 397 17.70 -18.11 11.05
N GLY A 398 16.37 -18.11 11.18
CA GLY A 398 15.67 -18.04 12.47
C GLY A 398 15.66 -16.64 13.06
N LEU A 399 15.63 -16.54 14.40
CA LEU A 399 15.43 -15.28 15.12
C LEU A 399 16.44 -14.18 14.75
N ALA A 400 17.70 -14.52 14.54
CA ALA A 400 18.76 -13.55 14.24
C ALA A 400 18.49 -12.79 12.93
N GLY A 401 17.97 -13.46 11.91
CA GLY A 401 17.58 -12.81 10.65
C GLY A 401 16.45 -11.79 10.84
N HIS A 402 15.45 -12.15 11.66
CA HIS A 402 14.37 -11.21 12.00
C HIS A 402 14.89 -10.03 12.81
N GLN A 403 15.78 -10.24 13.77
CA GLN A 403 16.40 -9.14 14.53
C GLN A 403 17.19 -8.20 13.61
N HIS A 404 18.00 -8.73 12.68
CA HIS A 404 18.70 -7.92 11.69
C HIS A 404 17.73 -7.16 10.78
N PHE A 405 16.62 -7.77 10.39
CA PHE A 405 15.59 -7.11 9.60
C PHE A 405 14.90 -5.97 10.37
N PHE A 406 14.55 -6.18 11.62
CA PHE A 406 13.99 -5.12 12.47
C PHE A 406 15.01 -4.01 12.76
N LEU A 407 16.31 -4.30 12.89
CA LEU A 407 17.36 -3.28 12.95
C LEU A 407 17.43 -2.44 11.68
N PHE A 408 17.29 -3.07 10.51
CA PHE A 408 17.20 -2.36 9.24
C PHE A 408 15.99 -1.43 9.20
N LEU A 409 14.80 -1.87 9.64
CA LEU A 409 13.61 -1.02 9.73
C LEU A 409 13.81 0.12 10.74
N ALA A 410 14.38 -0.17 11.91
CA ALA A 410 14.68 0.81 12.95
C ALA A 410 15.63 1.91 12.47
N ALA A 411 16.61 1.57 11.62
CA ALA A 411 17.52 2.57 11.03
C ALA A 411 16.74 3.57 10.15
N PHE A 412 15.78 3.11 9.34
CA PHE A 412 14.92 3.99 8.56
C PHE A 412 13.94 4.77 9.45
N ALA A 413 13.39 4.15 10.50
CA ALA A 413 12.55 4.86 11.46
C ALA A 413 13.34 5.98 12.16
N ALA A 414 14.60 5.75 12.55
CA ALA A 414 15.48 6.78 13.11
C ALA A 414 15.76 7.92 12.11
N LEU A 415 16.02 7.61 10.84
CA LEU A 415 16.13 8.63 9.79
C LEU A 415 14.81 9.41 9.63
N GLY A 416 13.67 8.74 9.75
CA GLY A 416 12.36 9.38 9.77
C GLY A 416 12.16 10.34 10.95
N VAL A 417 12.62 9.96 12.15
CA VAL A 417 12.65 10.84 13.33
C VAL A 417 13.47 12.09 13.05
N ILE A 418 14.70 11.93 12.52
CA ILE A 418 15.60 13.06 12.22
C ILE A 418 14.97 13.98 11.17
N ALA A 419 14.42 13.42 10.08
CA ALA A 419 13.78 14.20 9.02
C ALA A 419 12.54 14.95 9.52
N SER A 420 11.69 14.28 10.32
CA SER A 420 10.48 14.88 10.90
C SER A 420 10.81 15.97 11.91
N TYR A 421 11.84 15.78 12.74
CA TYR A 421 12.32 16.81 13.66
C TYR A 421 12.88 18.02 12.92
N THR A 422 13.64 17.76 11.85
CA THR A 422 14.25 18.83 11.04
C THR A 422 13.18 19.67 10.35
N ILE A 423 12.18 19.04 9.71
CA ILE A 423 11.09 19.77 9.06
C ILE A 423 10.27 20.55 10.09
N MET A 424 9.95 19.95 11.23
CA MET A 424 9.24 20.61 12.33
C MET A 424 9.99 21.88 12.80
N ARG A 425 11.30 21.79 13.04
CA ARG A 425 12.12 22.95 13.42
C ARG A 425 12.18 24.02 12.32
N MET A 426 12.27 23.61 11.06
CA MET A 426 12.29 24.53 9.92
C MET A 426 10.98 25.32 9.80
N LEU A 427 9.82 24.67 10.09
CA LEU A 427 8.52 25.31 10.06
C LEU A 427 8.31 26.28 11.24
N HIS A 428 8.78 25.95 12.44
CA HIS A 428 8.63 26.80 13.63
C HIS A 428 9.63 27.97 13.69
N LYS A 429 10.75 27.92 12.96
CA LYS A 429 11.69 29.07 12.86
C LYS A 429 11.21 30.22 11.96
N LYS A 430 10.12 29.99 11.20
CA LYS A 430 9.52 30.99 10.29
C LYS A 430 8.33 31.76 10.92
N VAL A 431 8.08 31.55 12.23
CA VAL A 431 7.15 32.31 13.06
C VAL A 431 7.96 33.16 14.02
#